data_1f6cf1eb6caf82c34327a17bdfafa9b0
#
_entry.id   1f6cf1eb6caf82c34327a17bdfafa9b0
#
_cell.length_a   1.000
_cell.length_b   1.000
_cell.length_c   1.000
_cell.angle_alpha   90.00
_cell.angle_beta   90.00
_cell.angle_gamma   90.00
#
_symmetry.space_group_name_H-M   'P 1'
#
loop_
_entity.id
_entity.type
_entity.pdbx_description
1 polymer ?
#
loop_
_entity_poly.entity_id
_entity_poly.type
_entity_poly.pdbx_seq_one_letter_code
_entity_poly.pdbx_strand_id
1 'polypeptide(L)'
;MMPLLLLAAASTDLDALDQAVARCDRHAANPVFAGEAARRSQFLLDAYREQEAIVADRLALADQRRAVREAGPVKASDQKQFDLQAAALEDRQKALNDKRMLEGIRQDAMDTMRRYFLTNCPAGKAIGK
;
A
#
# COMPACT_ATOMS: atom_id res chain seq x y z
N MET A 1 -7.45 -15.23 -3.39
CA MET A 1 -8.17 -14.75 -4.59
C MET A 1 -8.57 -13.28 -4.56
N MET A 2 -8.44 -12.58 -3.46
CA MET A 2 -8.76 -11.15 -3.38
C MET A 2 -7.66 -10.17 -3.84
N PRO A 3 -6.38 -10.51 -3.94
CA PRO A 3 -5.38 -9.51 -4.33
C PRO A 3 -5.40 -9.08 -5.78
N LEU A 4 -5.97 -9.89 -6.67
CA LEU A 4 -6.02 -9.53 -8.10
C LEU A 4 -7.05 -8.44 -8.42
N LEU A 5 -8.13 -8.37 -7.66
CA LEU A 5 -9.18 -7.38 -7.88
C LEU A 5 -8.77 -5.96 -7.44
N LEU A 6 -7.94 -5.85 -6.42
CA LEU A 6 -7.43 -4.57 -5.94
C LEU A 6 -6.38 -3.96 -6.89
N LEU A 7 -5.57 -4.81 -7.53
CA LEU A 7 -4.61 -4.34 -8.54
C LEU A 7 -5.32 -3.81 -9.79
N ALA A 8 -6.39 -4.47 -10.21
CA ALA A 8 -7.17 -4.04 -11.36
C ALA A 8 -7.84 -2.69 -11.14
N ALA A 9 -8.36 -2.43 -9.93
CA ALA A 9 -9.00 -1.15 -9.60
C ALA A 9 -7.99 0.01 -9.59
N ALA A 10 -6.78 -0.18 -9.06
CA ALA A 10 -5.73 0.84 -9.04
C ALA A 10 -5.24 1.17 -10.45
N SER A 11 -5.09 0.17 -11.32
CA SER A 11 -4.72 0.38 -12.73
C SER A 11 -5.78 1.16 -13.48
N THR A 12 -7.06 0.87 -13.24
CA THR A 12 -8.19 1.56 -13.88
C THR A 12 -8.24 3.03 -13.51
N ASP A 13 -7.98 3.36 -12.23
CA ASP A 13 -7.94 4.74 -11.75
C ASP A 13 -6.82 5.54 -12.41
N LEU A 14 -5.63 4.96 -12.54
CA LEU A 14 -4.50 5.62 -13.21
C LEU A 14 -4.74 5.78 -14.71
N ASP A 15 -5.36 4.81 -15.36
CA ASP A 15 -5.69 4.88 -16.78
C ASP A 15 -6.70 6.00 -17.05
N ALA A 16 -7.73 6.13 -16.24
CA ALA A 16 -8.73 7.19 -16.36
C ALA A 16 -8.10 8.57 -16.15
N LEU A 17 -7.20 8.69 -15.17
CA LEU A 17 -6.47 9.93 -14.93
C LEU A 17 -5.54 10.26 -16.10
N ASP A 18 -4.83 9.28 -16.63
CA ASP A 18 -3.93 9.48 -17.77
C ASP A 18 -4.68 10.02 -18.99
N GLN A 19 -5.86 9.47 -19.27
CA GLN A 19 -6.73 9.97 -20.34
C GLN A 19 -7.18 11.40 -20.09
N ALA A 20 -7.57 11.74 -18.88
CA ALA A 20 -7.98 13.08 -18.50
C ALA A 20 -6.82 14.08 -18.66
N VAL A 21 -5.63 13.69 -18.25
CA VAL A 21 -4.42 14.50 -18.38
C VAL A 21 -4.07 14.72 -19.86
N ALA A 22 -4.12 13.68 -20.67
CA ALA A 22 -3.83 13.78 -22.10
C ALA A 22 -4.77 14.74 -22.83
N ARG A 23 -6.03 14.83 -22.38
CA ARG A 23 -7.04 15.72 -22.98
C ARG A 23 -7.10 17.08 -22.30
N CYS A 24 -6.29 17.33 -21.31
CA CYS A 24 -6.37 18.53 -20.47
C CYS A 24 -7.76 18.73 -19.85
N ASP A 25 -8.38 17.65 -19.44
CA ASP A 25 -9.68 17.66 -18.78
C ASP A 25 -9.53 18.00 -17.30
N ARG A 26 -9.59 19.28 -16.99
CA ARG A 26 -9.40 19.79 -15.63
C ARG A 26 -10.49 19.32 -14.69
N HIS A 27 -11.70 19.22 -15.18
CA HIS A 27 -12.82 18.82 -14.38
C HIS A 27 -12.67 17.39 -13.85
N ALA A 28 -12.07 16.50 -14.66
CA ALA A 28 -11.77 15.14 -14.26
C ALA A 28 -10.46 15.00 -13.50
N ALA A 29 -9.42 15.73 -13.89
CA ALA A 29 -8.07 15.56 -13.32
C ALA A 29 -7.88 16.26 -11.97
N ASN A 30 -8.36 17.49 -11.82
CA ASN A 30 -8.12 18.29 -10.60
C ASN A 30 -8.62 17.64 -9.30
N PRO A 31 -9.81 17.04 -9.24
CA PRO A 31 -10.23 16.37 -8.00
C PRO A 31 -9.32 15.22 -7.60
N VAL A 32 -8.76 14.50 -8.57
CA VAL A 32 -7.85 13.38 -8.30
C VAL A 32 -6.55 13.90 -7.71
N PHE A 33 -5.95 14.93 -8.30
CA PHE A 33 -4.74 15.54 -7.76
C PHE A 33 -4.96 16.17 -6.39
N ALA A 34 -6.08 16.85 -6.20
CA ALA A 34 -6.42 17.47 -4.91
C ALA A 34 -6.59 16.43 -3.80
N GLY A 35 -7.11 15.25 -4.11
CA GLY A 35 -7.32 14.18 -3.13
C GLY A 35 -6.08 13.35 -2.82
N GLU A 36 -5.01 13.49 -3.59
CA GLU A 36 -3.85 12.61 -3.49
C GLU A 36 -3.13 12.71 -2.14
N ALA A 37 -2.99 13.91 -1.58
CA ALA A 37 -2.34 14.08 -0.29
C ALA A 37 -3.06 13.34 0.83
N ALA A 38 -4.39 13.43 0.88
CA ALA A 38 -5.19 12.71 1.87
C ALA A 38 -5.10 11.20 1.66
N ARG A 39 -5.11 10.74 0.42
CA ARG A 39 -4.96 9.32 0.09
C ARG A 39 -3.60 8.79 0.56
N ARG A 40 -2.52 9.52 0.33
CA ARG A 40 -1.17 9.15 0.77
C ARG A 40 -1.06 9.08 2.29
N SER A 41 -1.66 10.05 2.97
CA SER A 41 -1.70 10.06 4.44
C SER A 41 -2.44 8.86 4.99
N GLN A 42 -3.56 8.49 4.38
CA GLN A 42 -4.32 7.31 4.79
C GLN A 42 -3.51 6.03 4.56
N PHE A 43 -2.82 5.92 3.42
CA PHE A 43 -1.95 4.78 3.16
C PHE A 43 -0.85 4.65 4.22
N LEU A 44 -0.19 5.75 4.56
CA LEU A 44 0.86 5.76 5.58
C LEU A 44 0.34 5.30 6.94
N LEU A 45 -0.85 5.78 7.32
CA LEU A 45 -1.47 5.39 8.57
C LEU A 45 -1.81 3.89 8.59
N ASP A 46 -2.39 3.38 7.53
CA ASP A 46 -2.76 1.97 7.43
C ASP A 46 -1.51 1.06 7.42
N ALA A 47 -0.47 1.46 6.70
CA ALA A 47 0.80 0.74 6.67
C ALA A 47 1.49 0.74 8.04
N TYR A 48 1.46 1.87 8.74
CA TYR A 48 2.01 1.99 10.08
C TYR A 48 1.29 1.07 11.06
N ARG A 49 -0.04 1.06 11.04
CA ARG A 49 -0.86 0.21 11.91
C ARG A 49 -0.60 -1.29 11.65
N GLU A 50 -0.49 -1.67 10.39
CA GLU A 50 -0.16 -3.06 10.05
C GLU A 50 1.24 -3.43 10.53
N GLN A 51 2.22 -2.53 10.37
CA GLN A 51 3.58 -2.78 10.87
C GLN A 51 3.61 -2.92 12.39
N GLU A 52 2.88 -2.07 13.11
CA GLU A 52 2.76 -2.19 14.55
C GLU A 52 2.14 -3.54 14.96
N ALA A 53 1.10 -3.95 14.27
CA ALA A 53 0.44 -5.24 14.55
C ALA A 53 1.40 -6.42 14.32
N ILE A 54 2.19 -6.39 13.25
CA ILE A 54 3.19 -7.41 12.97
C ILE A 54 4.24 -7.46 14.08
N VAL A 55 4.75 -6.30 14.52
CA VAL A 55 5.73 -6.23 15.60
C VAL A 55 5.14 -6.77 16.91
N ALA A 56 3.93 -6.37 17.25
CA ALA A 56 3.26 -6.87 18.46
C ALA A 56 3.10 -8.39 18.43
N ASP A 57 2.70 -8.94 17.30
CA ASP A 57 2.52 -10.39 17.14
C ASP A 57 3.87 -11.14 17.17
N ARG A 58 4.93 -10.56 16.63
CA ARG A 58 6.28 -11.13 16.75
C ARG A 58 6.75 -11.17 18.20
N LEU A 59 6.53 -10.10 18.94
CA LEU A 59 6.88 -10.06 20.38
C LEU A 59 6.09 -11.07 21.18
N ALA A 60 4.79 -11.19 20.90
CA ALA A 60 3.95 -12.19 21.54
C ALA A 60 4.41 -13.62 21.25
N LEU A 61 4.79 -13.91 20.01
CA LEU A 61 5.33 -15.21 19.63
C LEU A 61 6.66 -15.50 20.33
N ALA A 62 7.55 -14.52 20.42
CA ALA A 62 8.82 -14.65 21.14
C ALA A 62 8.60 -14.96 22.63
N ASP A 63 7.63 -14.30 23.27
CA ASP A 63 7.27 -14.55 24.66
C ASP A 63 6.70 -15.94 24.85
N GLN A 64 5.85 -16.41 23.95
CA GLN A 64 5.29 -17.77 23.98
C GLN A 64 6.40 -18.82 23.85
N ARG A 65 7.32 -18.63 22.91
CA ARG A 65 8.47 -19.54 22.71
C ARG A 65 9.35 -19.61 23.96
N ARG A 66 9.60 -18.47 24.57
CA ARG A 66 10.40 -18.41 25.81
C ARG A 66 9.70 -19.16 26.94
N ALA A 67 8.42 -18.94 27.15
CA ALA A 67 7.65 -19.58 28.19
C ALA A 67 7.65 -21.12 28.03
N VAL A 68 7.48 -21.61 26.80
CA VAL A 68 7.51 -23.05 26.50
C VAL A 68 8.90 -23.63 26.79
N ARG A 69 9.96 -22.95 26.40
CA ARG A 69 11.35 -23.40 26.66
C ARG A 69 11.68 -23.45 28.16
N GLU A 70 11.22 -22.46 28.91
CA GLU A 70 11.43 -22.40 30.37
C GLU A 70 10.66 -23.51 31.09
N ALA A 71 9.55 -23.96 30.54
CA ALA A 71 8.76 -25.04 31.13
C ALA A 71 9.32 -26.44 30.89
N GLY A 72 10.31 -26.58 30.00
CA GLY A 72 10.94 -27.88 29.73
C GLY A 72 11.25 -28.08 28.23
N PRO A 73 11.52 -29.33 27.82
CA PRO A 73 11.79 -29.64 26.41
C PRO A 73 10.61 -29.29 25.51
N VAL A 74 10.87 -28.66 24.38
CA VAL A 74 9.83 -28.26 23.43
C VAL A 74 9.33 -29.49 22.68
N LYS A 75 8.01 -29.69 22.68
CA LYS A 75 7.38 -30.78 21.94
C LYS A 75 7.40 -30.46 20.45
N ALA A 76 7.48 -31.50 19.63
CA ALA A 76 7.47 -31.33 18.16
C ALA A 76 6.21 -30.63 17.65
N SER A 77 5.06 -30.87 18.28
CA SER A 77 3.79 -30.22 17.93
C SER A 77 3.82 -28.73 18.23
N ASP A 78 4.42 -28.30 19.34
CA ASP A 78 4.56 -26.89 19.70
C ASP A 78 5.54 -26.20 18.76
N GLN A 79 6.65 -26.84 18.43
CA GLN A 79 7.63 -26.30 17.48
C GLN A 79 6.98 -26.08 16.11
N LYS A 80 6.19 -27.03 15.63
CA LYS A 80 5.48 -26.90 14.36
C LYS A 80 4.51 -25.73 14.38
N GLN A 81 3.79 -25.53 15.48
CA GLN A 81 2.88 -24.40 15.63
C GLN A 81 3.61 -23.07 15.60
N PHE A 82 4.74 -22.97 16.29
CA PHE A 82 5.57 -21.77 16.27
C PHE A 82 6.10 -21.48 14.87
N ASP A 83 6.54 -22.50 14.13
CA ASP A 83 7.03 -22.33 12.76
C ASP A 83 5.93 -21.83 11.83
N LEU A 84 4.69 -22.33 11.97
CA LEU A 84 3.54 -21.89 11.20
C LEU A 84 3.20 -20.42 11.52
N GLN A 85 3.21 -20.04 12.79
CA GLN A 85 2.96 -18.66 13.20
C GLN A 85 4.05 -17.71 12.69
N ALA A 86 5.31 -18.12 12.76
CA ALA A 86 6.42 -17.33 12.22
C ALA A 86 6.30 -17.14 10.72
N ALA A 87 5.95 -18.19 9.98
CA ALA A 87 5.75 -18.11 8.54
C ALA A 87 4.60 -17.18 8.16
N ALA A 88 3.50 -17.23 8.91
CA ALA A 88 2.37 -16.32 8.70
C ALA A 88 2.75 -14.85 8.91
N LEU A 89 3.58 -14.56 9.92
CA LEU A 89 4.08 -13.21 10.17
C LEU A 89 5.02 -12.73 9.05
N GLU A 90 5.87 -13.61 8.54
CA GLU A 90 6.71 -13.29 7.38
C GLU A 90 5.88 -12.99 6.15
N ASP A 91 4.83 -13.75 5.90
CA ASP A 91 3.91 -13.52 4.78
C ASP A 91 3.21 -12.15 4.91
N ARG A 92 2.78 -11.79 6.12
CA ARG A 92 2.20 -10.47 6.38
C ARG A 92 3.20 -9.35 6.12
N GLN A 93 4.45 -9.54 6.54
CA GLN A 93 5.50 -8.54 6.28
C GLN A 93 5.79 -8.38 4.79
N LYS A 94 5.87 -9.48 4.06
CA LYS A 94 6.05 -9.44 2.60
C LYS A 94 4.90 -8.73 1.91
N ALA A 95 3.67 -9.04 2.30
CA ALA A 95 2.48 -8.39 1.74
C ALA A 95 2.50 -6.88 1.99
N LEU A 96 2.91 -6.44 3.18
CA LEU A 96 3.06 -5.02 3.50
C LEU A 96 4.16 -4.36 2.68
N ASN A 97 5.31 -5.04 2.53
CA ASN A 97 6.41 -4.53 1.72
C ASN A 97 6.01 -4.39 0.25
N ASP A 98 5.25 -5.34 -0.29
CA ASP A 98 4.73 -5.29 -1.65
C ASP A 98 3.76 -4.12 -1.83
N LYS A 99 2.88 -3.88 -0.86
CA LYS A 99 1.97 -2.73 -0.88
C LYS A 99 2.74 -1.41 -0.90
N ARG A 100 3.81 -1.31 -0.11
CA ARG A 100 4.67 -0.11 -0.08
C ARG A 100 5.37 0.11 -1.42
N MET A 101 5.86 -0.95 -2.03
CA MET A 101 6.49 -0.88 -3.34
C MET A 101 5.50 -0.41 -4.40
N LEU A 102 4.31 -1.00 -4.46
CA LEU A 102 3.26 -0.61 -5.40
C LEU A 102 2.80 0.83 -5.16
N GLU A 103 2.71 1.25 -3.92
CA GLU A 103 2.38 2.64 -3.58
C GLU A 103 3.46 3.61 -4.08
N GLY A 104 4.74 3.26 -3.94
CA GLY A 104 5.84 4.07 -4.47
C GLY A 104 5.75 4.24 -5.99
N ILE A 105 5.47 3.16 -6.71
CA ILE A 105 5.27 3.18 -8.16
C ILE A 105 4.08 4.07 -8.53
N ARG A 106 2.96 3.93 -7.80
CA ARG A 106 1.77 4.73 -8.01
C ARG A 106 2.03 6.22 -7.78
N GLN A 107 2.77 6.56 -6.72
CA GLN A 107 3.12 7.95 -6.42
C GLN A 107 3.99 8.55 -7.52
N ASP A 108 4.96 7.80 -8.02
CA ASP A 108 5.81 8.26 -9.12
C ASP A 108 4.99 8.52 -10.38
N ALA A 109 4.08 7.62 -10.72
CA ALA A 109 3.18 7.80 -11.86
C ALA A 109 2.28 9.03 -11.68
N MET A 110 1.72 9.20 -10.49
CA MET A 110 0.86 10.33 -10.15
C MET A 110 1.61 11.65 -10.26
N ASP A 111 2.83 11.71 -9.72
CA ASP A 111 3.66 12.90 -9.75
C ASP A 111 4.09 13.26 -11.19
N THR A 112 4.36 12.26 -12.01
CA THR A 112 4.68 12.44 -13.43
C THR A 112 3.49 13.02 -14.18
N MET A 113 2.30 12.46 -13.99
CA MET A 113 1.07 12.96 -14.64
C MET A 113 0.75 14.39 -14.20
N ARG A 114 0.93 14.71 -12.93
CA ARG A 114 0.71 16.04 -12.41
C ARG A 114 1.66 17.06 -13.04
N ARG A 115 2.94 16.72 -13.13
CA ARG A 115 3.94 17.60 -13.78
C ARG A 115 3.61 17.82 -15.24
N TYR A 116 3.27 16.78 -15.97
CA TYR A 116 2.85 16.88 -17.35
C TYR A 116 1.63 17.79 -17.49
N PHE A 117 0.62 17.58 -16.66
CA PHE A 117 -0.61 18.34 -16.67
C PHE A 117 -0.37 19.82 -16.41
N LEU A 118 0.45 20.16 -15.41
CA LEU A 118 0.78 21.55 -15.07
C LEU A 118 1.58 22.24 -16.16
N THR A 119 2.40 21.50 -16.89
CA THR A 119 3.24 22.04 -17.96
C THR A 119 2.46 22.20 -19.26
N ASN A 120 1.63 21.22 -19.63
CA ASN A 120 0.99 21.16 -20.93
C ASN A 120 -0.47 21.63 -20.94
N CYS A 121 -1.07 21.78 -19.77
CA CYS A 121 -2.45 22.22 -19.61
C CYS A 121 -2.52 23.45 -18.69
N PRO A 122 -1.89 24.57 -19.02
CA PRO A 122 -1.85 25.71 -18.11
C PRO A 122 -3.21 26.34 -17.91
N ALA A 123 -3.40 26.85 -16.69
CA ALA A 123 -4.62 27.56 -16.35
C ALA A 123 -4.87 28.73 -17.27
N GLY A 124 -6.07 28.93 -17.70
CA GLY A 124 -6.42 30.00 -18.59
C GLY A 124 -6.26 29.71 -20.04
N LYS A 125 -5.72 28.59 -20.35
CA LYS A 125 -5.73 28.20 -21.71
C LYS A 125 -6.87 27.36 -21.99
N ALA A 126 -7.83 27.61 -21.64
CA ALA A 126 -8.88 26.95 -21.88
C ALA A 126 -9.47 27.42 -22.56
N ILE A 127 -9.98 26.94 -22.58
CA ILE A 127 -11.05 26.70 -22.42
C ILE A 127 -11.92 27.33 -23.26
N GLY A 128 -12.37 26.75 -23.91
CA GLY A 128 -13.30 27.27 -24.65
C GLY A 128 -12.87 28.07 -25.65
N LYS A 129 -11.96 27.91 -25.90
CA LYS A 129 -11.54 28.63 -27.05
C LYS A 129 -11.14 27.72 -28.17
#